data_a7af238a35c3120aa54a21e306ef9895
#
_entry.id   a7af238a35c3120aa54a21e306ef9895
#
_cell.length_a   1.000
_cell.length_b   1.000
_cell.length_c   1.000
_cell.angle_alpha   90.00
_cell.angle_beta   90.00
_cell.angle_gamma   90.00
#
_symmetry.space_group_name_H-M   'P 1'
#
loop_
_entity.id
_entity.type
_entity.pdbx_description
1 polymer ?
#
loop_
_entity_poly.entity_id
_entity_poly.type
_entity_poly.pdbx_seq_one_letter_code
_entity_poly.pdbx_strand_id
1 'polypeptide(L)'
;MSRSSRRRPARTAAGTAALALAGVPLLAGCASTVGVAVAPDAADPACARVVLALPESLGDGLDELRTTSQATWAWGDPTDPVTLRCGVAVPGPTTEQCVTMETAGGTSIDWLVRADAEPADAGAGPDGAGDDPDATADPTAGPTSGADALLEPGSSDWTFVTYGRDPAVEVHVPAAVVAERSTSFLDALSPAIAQVEATRACL
;
A
#
# COMPACT_ATOMS: atom_id res chain seq x y z
N MET A 1 61.11 74.66 -20.95
CA MET A 1 60.71 74.58 -19.53
C MET A 1 59.85 73.34 -19.37
N SER A 2 60.45 72.26 -18.90
CA SER A 2 59.83 70.91 -18.85
C SER A 2 59.55 70.56 -17.41
N ARG A 3 58.30 70.32 -17.02
CA ARG A 3 57.88 69.85 -15.67
C ARG A 3 57.68 68.34 -15.68
N SER A 4 58.64 67.67 -15.03
CA SER A 4 58.61 66.26 -14.77
C SER A 4 57.55 65.96 -13.69
N SER A 5 56.52 65.18 -14.04
CA SER A 5 55.48 64.68 -13.11
C SER A 5 55.92 63.32 -12.62
N ARG A 6 56.23 63.20 -11.35
CA ARG A 6 56.57 61.92 -10.65
C ARG A 6 55.27 61.18 -10.35
N ARG A 7 55.02 60.02 -10.98
CA ARG A 7 53.96 59.09 -10.65
C ARG A 7 54.37 58.30 -9.40
N ARG A 8 53.51 58.31 -8.39
CA ARG A 8 53.59 57.46 -7.19
C ARG A 8 52.99 56.06 -7.50
N PRO A 9 53.59 54.95 -7.05
CA PRO A 9 53.02 53.64 -7.23
C PRO A 9 51.85 53.40 -6.26
N ALA A 10 50.73 52.96 -6.80
CA ALA A 10 49.59 52.50 -6.03
C ALA A 10 49.90 51.14 -5.40
N ARG A 11 49.72 51.04 -4.08
CA ARG A 11 49.78 49.78 -3.35
C ARG A 11 48.47 49.08 -3.54
N THR A 12 48.45 47.95 -4.28
CA THR A 12 47.37 47.02 -4.36
C THR A 12 47.30 46.22 -3.06
N ALA A 13 46.25 46.47 -2.25
CA ALA A 13 45.89 45.63 -1.12
C ALA A 13 45.21 44.38 -1.63
N ALA A 14 45.86 43.23 -1.50
CA ALA A 14 45.24 41.91 -1.78
C ALA A 14 44.30 41.59 -0.62
N GLY A 15 43.01 41.75 -0.87
CA GLY A 15 41.95 41.28 0.02
C GLY A 15 41.74 39.80 -0.18
N THR A 16 42.11 38.98 0.80
CA THR A 16 41.77 37.57 0.90
C THR A 16 40.29 37.45 1.24
N ALA A 17 39.46 37.16 0.23
CA ALA A 17 38.06 36.77 0.44
C ALA A 17 38.03 35.33 0.96
N ALA A 18 37.77 35.16 2.26
CA ALA A 18 37.47 33.85 2.86
C ALA A 18 36.09 33.43 2.41
N LEU A 19 35.99 32.46 1.49
CA LEU A 19 34.73 31.75 1.19
C LEU A 19 34.37 30.91 2.41
N ALA A 20 33.42 31.38 3.21
CA ALA A 20 32.73 30.56 4.19
C ALA A 20 31.77 29.62 3.44
N LEU A 21 32.17 28.36 3.22
CA LEU A 21 31.26 27.30 2.81
C LEU A 21 30.31 27.06 3.99
N ALA A 22 29.11 27.65 3.93
CA ALA A 22 28.00 27.29 4.78
C ALA A 22 27.57 25.88 4.39
N GLY A 23 28.00 24.87 5.14
CA GLY A 23 27.52 23.50 5.02
C GLY A 23 26.04 23.46 5.35
N VAL A 24 25.19 23.33 4.32
CA VAL A 24 23.78 23.02 4.47
C VAL A 24 23.71 21.56 4.94
N PRO A 25 23.21 21.26 6.15
CA PRO A 25 22.97 19.88 6.55
C PRO A 25 21.90 19.34 5.61
N LEU A 26 22.25 18.41 4.73
CA LEU A 26 21.34 17.54 4.02
C LEU A 26 20.67 16.66 5.08
N LEU A 27 19.51 17.08 5.58
CA LEU A 27 18.60 16.19 6.29
C LEU A 27 18.15 15.14 5.27
N ALA A 28 18.92 14.06 5.17
CA ALA A 28 18.47 12.84 4.54
C ALA A 28 17.35 12.29 5.44
N GLY A 29 16.11 12.76 5.22
CA GLY A 29 14.91 12.18 5.81
C GLY A 29 14.86 10.73 5.37
N CYS A 30 15.03 9.79 6.30
CA CYS A 30 14.73 8.39 6.06
C CYS A 30 13.23 8.31 5.81
N ALA A 31 12.81 8.31 4.54
CA ALA A 31 11.43 7.96 4.20
C ALA A 31 11.21 6.54 4.69
N SER A 32 10.20 6.36 5.54
CA SER A 32 9.81 5.03 6.02
C SER A 32 9.44 4.16 4.81
N THR A 33 9.99 2.95 4.79
CA THR A 33 9.73 1.99 3.72
C THR A 33 8.90 0.85 4.28
N VAL A 34 7.78 0.56 3.65
CA VAL A 34 6.85 -0.50 4.06
C VAL A 34 7.33 -1.85 3.53
N GLY A 35 7.40 -2.84 4.41
CA GLY A 35 7.71 -4.22 4.04
C GLY A 35 6.46 -4.91 3.52
N VAL A 36 6.38 -5.14 2.21
CA VAL A 36 5.29 -5.89 1.58
C VAL A 36 5.85 -7.20 0.99
N ALA A 37 5.20 -8.33 1.27
CA ALA A 37 5.61 -9.61 0.70
C ALA A 37 5.42 -9.62 -0.82
N VAL A 38 6.45 -10.08 -1.55
CA VAL A 38 6.37 -10.21 -3.02
C VAL A 38 5.34 -11.29 -3.39
N ALA A 39 4.54 -11.03 -4.42
CA ALA A 39 3.61 -12.02 -4.96
C ALA A 39 4.36 -13.06 -5.84
N PRO A 40 3.84 -14.31 -5.98
CA PRO A 40 4.49 -15.35 -6.77
C PRO A 40 4.81 -14.94 -8.21
N ASP A 41 3.87 -14.28 -8.88
CA ASP A 41 3.98 -13.87 -10.28
C ASP A 41 4.25 -12.37 -10.44
N ALA A 42 4.89 -11.74 -9.43
CA ALA A 42 5.23 -10.31 -9.44
C ALA A 42 6.14 -9.88 -10.63
N ALA A 43 6.82 -10.83 -11.26
CA ALA A 43 7.65 -10.58 -12.43
C ALA A 43 6.87 -10.50 -13.75
N ASP A 44 5.55 -10.74 -13.74
CA ASP A 44 4.72 -10.62 -14.94
C ASP A 44 4.79 -9.18 -15.51
N PRO A 45 5.03 -9.02 -16.83
CA PRO A 45 5.09 -7.69 -17.44
C PRO A 45 3.78 -6.87 -17.30
N ALA A 46 2.64 -7.53 -17.13
CA ALA A 46 1.38 -6.83 -16.87
C ALA A 46 1.39 -6.13 -15.50
N CYS A 47 2.03 -6.71 -14.47
CA CYS A 47 2.20 -6.06 -13.18
C CYS A 47 2.97 -4.74 -13.28
N ALA A 48 3.96 -4.65 -14.17
CA ALA A 48 4.67 -3.39 -14.40
C ALA A 48 3.72 -2.29 -14.94
N ARG A 49 2.80 -2.65 -15.83
CA ARG A 49 1.79 -1.69 -16.34
C ARG A 49 0.82 -1.25 -15.26
N VAL A 50 0.38 -2.18 -14.41
CA VAL A 50 -0.47 -1.85 -13.25
C VAL A 50 0.24 -0.86 -12.34
N VAL A 51 1.45 -1.18 -11.88
CA VAL A 51 2.23 -0.35 -10.94
C VAL A 51 2.48 1.06 -11.50
N LEU A 52 2.82 1.18 -12.80
CA LEU A 52 3.07 2.48 -13.43
C LEU A 52 1.81 3.35 -13.58
N ALA A 53 0.63 2.76 -13.47
CA ALA A 53 -0.65 3.44 -13.58
C ALA A 53 -1.31 3.70 -12.21
N LEU A 54 -0.70 3.27 -11.10
CA LEU A 54 -1.22 3.50 -9.76
C LEU A 54 -1.19 4.98 -9.39
N PRO A 55 -2.18 5.48 -8.66
CA PRO A 55 -2.21 6.86 -8.19
C PRO A 55 -1.24 7.07 -7.02
N GLU A 56 -0.66 8.27 -6.93
CA GLU A 56 0.18 8.69 -5.80
C GLU A 56 -0.62 8.85 -4.50
N SER A 57 -1.93 8.97 -4.57
CA SER A 57 -2.81 9.07 -3.40
C SER A 57 -4.16 8.41 -3.68
N LEU A 58 -4.70 7.74 -2.67
CA LEU A 58 -6.08 7.22 -2.65
C LEU A 58 -7.07 8.20 -1.98
N GLY A 59 -6.64 9.44 -1.75
CA GLY A 59 -7.41 10.50 -1.08
C GLY A 59 -7.26 10.52 0.44
N ASP A 60 -7.67 11.63 1.05
CA ASP A 60 -7.84 11.82 2.51
C ASP A 60 -6.71 11.23 3.41
N GLY A 61 -5.46 11.54 3.11
CA GLY A 61 -4.30 11.10 3.90
C GLY A 61 -3.78 9.70 3.55
N LEU A 62 -4.33 9.06 2.51
CA LEU A 62 -3.76 7.85 1.94
C LEU A 62 -2.75 8.21 0.83
N ASP A 63 -1.65 8.84 1.22
CA ASP A 63 -0.56 9.20 0.32
C ASP A 63 0.40 8.02 0.12
N GLU A 64 1.08 7.99 -1.02
CA GLU A 64 2.02 6.93 -1.40
C GLU A 64 3.13 6.74 -0.40
N LEU A 65 3.45 5.48 -0.12
CA LEU A 65 4.59 5.03 0.66
C LEU A 65 5.51 4.15 -0.20
N ARG A 66 6.81 4.20 0.08
CA ARG A 66 7.78 3.32 -0.57
C ARG A 66 7.64 1.90 -0.05
N THR A 67 7.73 0.91 -0.94
CA THR A 67 7.72 -0.51 -0.58
C THR A 67 9.07 -1.17 -0.85
N THR A 68 9.31 -2.34 -0.22
CA THR A 68 10.57 -3.07 -0.35
C THR A 68 10.60 -4.06 -1.50
N SER A 69 9.44 -4.43 -2.05
CA SER A 69 9.31 -5.56 -2.97
C SER A 69 8.80 -5.15 -4.35
N GLN A 70 9.13 -5.95 -5.36
CA GLN A 70 8.68 -5.75 -6.73
C GLN A 70 7.16 -5.93 -6.85
N ALA A 71 6.55 -5.13 -7.73
CA ALA A 71 5.12 -5.13 -8.03
C ALA A 71 4.24 -4.95 -6.79
N THR A 72 4.73 -4.17 -5.81
CA THR A 72 4.01 -3.81 -4.60
C THR A 72 3.89 -2.30 -4.46
N TRP A 73 2.87 -1.85 -3.75
CA TRP A 73 2.59 -0.45 -3.46
C TRP A 73 1.98 -0.30 -2.08
N ALA A 74 2.06 0.89 -1.50
CA ALA A 74 1.43 1.15 -0.21
C ALA A 74 0.99 2.61 -0.10
N TRP A 75 -0.03 2.86 0.74
CA TRP A 75 -0.56 4.20 1.02
C TRP A 75 -0.94 4.34 2.49
N GLY A 76 -0.87 5.57 3.01
CA GLY A 76 -1.38 5.95 4.31
C GLY A 76 -0.37 5.88 5.45
N ASP A 77 -0.72 5.30 6.58
CA ASP A 77 0.16 5.20 7.74
C ASP A 77 1.22 4.10 7.51
N PRO A 78 2.52 4.40 7.65
CA PRO A 78 3.57 3.39 7.45
C PRO A 78 3.56 2.25 8.48
N THR A 79 2.86 2.38 9.59
CA THR A 79 2.72 1.33 10.61
C THR A 79 1.53 0.41 10.35
N ASP A 80 0.52 0.90 9.60
CA ASP A 80 -0.68 0.15 9.25
C ASP A 80 -1.21 0.60 7.87
N PRO A 81 -0.46 0.33 6.79
CA PRO A 81 -0.74 0.85 5.47
C PRO A 81 -1.78 0.05 4.71
N VAL A 82 -2.52 0.72 3.82
CA VAL A 82 -3.16 0.02 2.70
C VAL A 82 -2.05 -0.47 1.78
N THR A 83 -2.06 -1.76 1.45
CA THR A 83 -1.02 -2.35 0.57
C THR A 83 -1.63 -2.98 -0.67
N LEU A 84 -0.87 -2.92 -1.76
CA LEU A 84 -1.20 -3.58 -3.01
C LEU A 84 -0.04 -4.48 -3.43
N ARG A 85 -0.36 -5.65 -3.95
CA ARG A 85 0.59 -6.52 -4.64
C ARG A 85 -0.04 -7.13 -5.89
N CYS A 86 0.70 -7.07 -6.98
CA CYS A 86 0.31 -7.65 -8.27
C CYS A 86 1.03 -8.98 -8.48
N GLY A 87 0.36 -9.93 -9.10
CA GLY A 87 0.89 -11.28 -9.37
C GLY A 87 0.56 -12.28 -8.28
N VAL A 88 -0.54 -12.08 -7.54
CA VAL A 88 -1.06 -13.10 -6.63
C VAL A 88 -1.74 -14.22 -7.43
N ALA A 89 -1.96 -15.36 -6.78
CA ALA A 89 -2.63 -16.49 -7.40
C ALA A 89 -3.99 -16.07 -7.97
N VAL A 90 -4.22 -16.41 -9.25
CA VAL A 90 -5.47 -16.07 -9.95
C VAL A 90 -6.61 -16.91 -9.38
N PRO A 91 -7.66 -16.27 -8.83
CA PRO A 91 -8.80 -17.01 -8.29
C PRO A 91 -9.52 -17.84 -9.36
N GLY A 92 -9.78 -19.11 -9.05
CA GLY A 92 -10.65 -19.97 -9.85
C GLY A 92 -12.13 -19.62 -9.66
N PRO A 93 -13.05 -20.37 -10.32
CA PRO A 93 -14.47 -20.28 -10.01
C PRO A 93 -14.70 -20.54 -8.52
N THR A 94 -15.45 -19.64 -7.87
CA THR A 94 -15.66 -19.66 -6.42
C THR A 94 -17.07 -19.22 -6.05
N THR A 95 -17.49 -19.58 -4.85
CA THR A 95 -18.72 -19.08 -4.21
C THR A 95 -18.43 -17.98 -3.18
N GLU A 96 -17.16 -17.51 -3.11
CA GLU A 96 -16.81 -16.39 -2.26
C GLU A 96 -17.55 -15.12 -2.69
N GLN A 97 -17.64 -14.17 -1.76
CA GLN A 97 -18.32 -12.91 -2.04
C GLN A 97 -17.58 -12.15 -3.15
N CYS A 98 -18.30 -11.93 -4.24
CA CYS A 98 -17.81 -11.18 -5.40
C CYS A 98 -18.60 -9.87 -5.51
N VAL A 99 -17.87 -8.75 -5.58
CA VAL A 99 -18.44 -7.40 -5.68
C VAL A 99 -17.89 -6.70 -6.90
N THR A 100 -18.79 -6.20 -7.74
CA THR A 100 -18.42 -5.36 -8.89
C THR A 100 -18.39 -3.89 -8.45
N MET A 101 -17.26 -3.23 -8.61
CA MET A 101 -17.11 -1.79 -8.41
C MET A 101 -17.04 -1.09 -9.77
N GLU A 102 -17.99 -0.18 -10.04
CA GLU A 102 -18.05 0.60 -11.28
C GLU A 102 -17.56 2.02 -11.01
N THR A 103 -16.61 2.48 -11.80
CA THR A 103 -16.15 3.87 -11.76
C THR A 103 -17.04 4.77 -12.60
N ALA A 104 -17.04 6.08 -12.32
CA ALA A 104 -17.71 7.08 -13.11
C ALA A 104 -17.27 7.11 -14.60
N GLY A 105 -16.11 6.53 -14.92
CA GLY A 105 -15.58 6.36 -16.28
C GLY A 105 -16.10 5.12 -17.01
N GLY A 106 -17.00 4.32 -16.40
CA GLY A 106 -17.56 3.10 -16.98
C GLY A 106 -16.61 1.89 -16.92
N THR A 107 -15.49 1.99 -16.21
CA THR A 107 -14.63 0.84 -15.94
C THR A 107 -15.18 0.08 -14.74
N SER A 108 -15.35 -1.22 -14.86
CA SER A 108 -15.74 -2.08 -13.75
C SER A 108 -14.61 -3.03 -13.36
N ILE A 109 -14.44 -3.22 -12.06
CA ILE A 109 -13.51 -4.19 -11.50
C ILE A 109 -14.29 -5.10 -10.56
N ASP A 110 -14.15 -6.39 -10.79
CA ASP A 110 -14.73 -7.42 -9.95
C ASP A 110 -13.73 -7.83 -8.86
N TRP A 111 -14.17 -7.84 -7.63
CA TRP A 111 -13.40 -8.13 -6.45
C TRP A 111 -13.96 -9.30 -5.66
N LEU A 112 -13.13 -10.24 -5.32
CA LEU A 112 -13.41 -11.15 -4.20
C LEU A 112 -13.05 -10.41 -2.92
N VAL A 113 -14.00 -10.39 -1.99
CA VAL A 113 -13.87 -9.65 -0.73
C VAL A 113 -13.79 -10.65 0.41
N ARG A 114 -12.72 -10.54 1.21
CA ARG A 114 -12.50 -11.38 2.38
C ARG A 114 -12.27 -10.48 3.58
N ALA A 115 -12.99 -10.74 4.67
CA ALA A 115 -12.59 -10.22 5.97
C ALA A 115 -11.48 -11.14 6.49
N ASP A 116 -10.34 -10.55 6.81
CA ASP A 116 -9.25 -11.30 7.42
C ASP A 116 -9.66 -11.56 8.86
N ALA A 117 -9.86 -12.85 9.21
CA ALA A 117 -10.11 -13.21 10.60
C ALA A 117 -8.91 -12.73 11.42
N GLU A 118 -9.14 -11.92 12.45
CA GLU A 118 -8.09 -11.64 13.42
C GLU A 118 -7.48 -12.98 13.86
N PRO A 119 -6.15 -13.09 13.89
CA PRO A 119 -5.53 -14.28 14.42
C PRO A 119 -6.03 -14.45 15.84
N ALA A 120 -6.92 -15.43 16.04
CA ALA A 120 -7.37 -15.80 17.37
C ALA A 120 -6.13 -16.04 18.22
N ASP A 121 -5.81 -15.06 19.09
CA ASP A 121 -4.75 -15.09 20.09
C ASP A 121 -3.37 -15.65 19.63
N ALA A 122 -2.50 -14.77 19.19
CA ALA A 122 -1.05 -15.01 19.30
C ALA A 122 -0.58 -15.02 20.77
N GLY A 123 -1.42 -15.47 21.70
CA GLY A 123 -1.23 -15.48 23.13
C GLY A 123 -1.00 -16.88 23.75
N ALA A 124 -1.00 -17.94 22.98
CA ALA A 124 -0.68 -19.27 23.49
C ALA A 124 0.77 -19.63 23.14
N GLY A 125 1.70 -19.31 24.01
CA GLY A 125 3.04 -19.94 24.04
C GLY A 125 2.93 -21.46 24.16
N PRO A 126 4.02 -22.22 23.80
CA PRO A 126 3.98 -23.68 23.70
C PRO A 126 3.99 -24.44 25.05
N ASP A 127 3.53 -23.83 26.14
CA ASP A 127 3.53 -24.41 27.46
C ASP A 127 2.15 -24.36 28.12
N GLY A 128 1.29 -25.33 27.79
CA GLY A 128 0.00 -25.43 28.45
C GLY A 128 -0.82 -26.62 28.01
N ALA A 129 -0.24 -27.84 28.14
CA ALA A 129 -1.03 -29.07 28.20
C ALA A 129 -1.78 -29.09 29.53
N GLY A 130 -2.99 -28.53 29.52
CA GLY A 130 -4.00 -28.71 30.59
C GLY A 130 -5.17 -29.48 30.00
N ASP A 131 -5.14 -30.82 30.20
CA ASP A 131 -6.30 -31.66 30.04
C ASP A 131 -7.35 -31.24 31.10
N ASP A 132 -8.30 -30.44 30.72
CA ASP A 132 -9.54 -30.23 31.47
C ASP A 132 -10.68 -30.99 30.77
N PRO A 133 -11.11 -32.15 31.29
CA PRO A 133 -12.11 -33.01 30.63
C PRO A 133 -13.55 -32.46 30.74
N ASP A 134 -13.78 -31.27 31.26
CA ASP A 134 -15.11 -30.75 31.54
C ASP A 134 -15.43 -29.39 30.83
N ALA A 135 -14.64 -29.01 29.81
CA ALA A 135 -14.97 -27.89 28.97
C ALA A 135 -16.12 -28.29 28.03
N THR A 136 -17.35 -28.02 28.45
CA THR A 136 -18.53 -28.11 27.59
C THR A 136 -18.40 -27.09 26.47
N ALA A 137 -18.00 -27.52 25.28
CA ALA A 137 -17.97 -26.69 24.09
C ALA A 137 -19.38 -26.16 23.83
N ASP A 138 -19.56 -24.86 23.84
CA ASP A 138 -20.78 -24.20 23.39
C ASP A 138 -20.92 -24.45 21.88
N PRO A 139 -21.92 -25.21 21.39
CA PRO A 139 -22.07 -25.52 19.98
C PRO A 139 -22.56 -24.30 19.14
N THR A 140 -22.63 -23.10 19.74
CA THR A 140 -23.18 -21.91 19.08
C THR A 140 -22.09 -21.00 18.49
N ALA A 141 -20.81 -21.23 18.81
CA ALA A 141 -19.70 -20.51 18.15
C ALA A 141 -19.33 -21.24 16.83
N GLY A 142 -20.16 -21.10 15.83
CA GLY A 142 -19.81 -21.43 14.45
C GLY A 142 -18.78 -20.40 13.93
N PRO A 143 -17.94 -20.75 12.95
CA PRO A 143 -17.04 -19.78 12.34
C PRO A 143 -17.92 -18.63 11.82
N THR A 144 -17.65 -17.41 12.31
CA THR A 144 -18.27 -16.18 11.81
C THR A 144 -17.98 -16.14 10.31
N SER A 145 -19.02 -16.30 9.49
CA SER A 145 -18.84 -16.24 8.04
C SER A 145 -18.39 -14.84 7.68
N GLY A 146 -17.54 -14.71 6.66
CA GLY A 146 -17.06 -13.40 6.21
C GLY A 146 -18.18 -12.40 5.91
N ALA A 147 -19.43 -12.88 5.73
CA ALA A 147 -20.64 -12.05 5.59
C ALA A 147 -20.98 -11.28 6.88
N ASP A 148 -20.74 -11.85 8.06
CA ASP A 148 -21.04 -11.17 9.33
C ASP A 148 -20.01 -10.08 9.61
N ALA A 149 -18.74 -10.27 9.23
CA ALA A 149 -17.69 -9.27 9.35
C ALA A 149 -17.96 -8.05 8.43
N LEU A 150 -18.68 -8.22 7.33
CA LEU A 150 -19.11 -7.12 6.47
C LEU A 150 -20.17 -6.22 7.10
N LEU A 151 -20.84 -6.68 8.16
CA LEU A 151 -21.88 -5.94 8.86
C LEU A 151 -21.33 -5.00 9.95
N GLU A 152 -20.08 -5.22 10.38
CA GLU A 152 -19.37 -4.37 11.37
C GLU A 152 -18.08 -3.81 10.79
N PRO A 153 -18.14 -2.68 10.03
CA PRO A 153 -16.97 -2.05 9.47
C PRO A 153 -15.94 -1.72 10.56
N GLY A 154 -14.68 -2.07 10.32
CA GLY A 154 -13.57 -1.80 11.23
C GLY A 154 -13.34 -2.86 12.31
N SER A 155 -14.08 -3.98 12.28
CA SER A 155 -13.84 -5.11 13.19
C SER A 155 -12.70 -6.04 12.72
N SER A 156 -12.30 -5.95 11.46
CA SER A 156 -11.22 -6.76 10.87
C SER A 156 -10.58 -6.04 9.69
N ASP A 157 -9.37 -6.45 9.34
CA ASP A 157 -8.75 -6.09 8.07
C ASP A 157 -9.51 -6.75 6.92
N TRP A 158 -9.38 -6.16 5.74
CA TRP A 158 -10.05 -6.67 4.56
C TRP A 158 -9.07 -6.89 3.43
N THR A 159 -9.21 -8.03 2.76
CA THR A 159 -8.44 -8.36 1.56
C THR A 159 -9.37 -8.39 0.35
N PHE A 160 -9.00 -7.62 -0.66
CA PHE A 160 -9.66 -7.55 -1.97
C PHE A 160 -8.76 -8.19 -3.01
N VAL A 161 -9.26 -9.19 -3.75
CA VAL A 161 -8.52 -9.83 -4.84
C VAL A 161 -9.30 -9.67 -6.14
N THR A 162 -8.66 -9.17 -7.21
CA THR A 162 -9.35 -9.03 -8.50
C THR A 162 -9.80 -10.37 -9.03
N TYR A 163 -11.06 -10.44 -9.50
CA TYR A 163 -11.61 -11.64 -10.11
C TYR A 163 -11.54 -11.56 -11.64
N GLY A 164 -11.20 -12.69 -12.25
CA GLY A 164 -11.16 -12.81 -13.69
C GLY A 164 -10.00 -12.12 -14.40
N ARG A 165 -8.99 -11.64 -13.69
CA ARG A 165 -7.79 -11.00 -14.26
C ARG A 165 -6.55 -11.85 -14.01
N ASP A 166 -5.64 -11.89 -14.99
CA ASP A 166 -4.37 -12.61 -14.92
C ASP A 166 -3.25 -11.70 -15.48
N PRO A 167 -2.29 -11.25 -14.65
CA PRO A 167 -2.12 -11.53 -13.23
C PRO A 167 -3.22 -10.91 -12.34
N ALA A 168 -3.52 -11.54 -11.21
CA ALA A 168 -4.44 -10.98 -10.23
C ALA A 168 -3.73 -9.95 -9.34
N VAL A 169 -4.51 -8.97 -8.87
CA VAL A 169 -4.08 -7.93 -7.94
C VAL A 169 -4.78 -8.12 -6.62
N GLU A 170 -4.02 -8.02 -5.53
CA GLU A 170 -4.54 -8.04 -4.18
C GLU A 170 -4.35 -6.69 -3.52
N VAL A 171 -5.35 -6.24 -2.79
CA VAL A 171 -5.31 -5.04 -1.94
C VAL A 171 -5.71 -5.42 -0.55
N HIS A 172 -4.82 -5.16 0.41
CA HIS A 172 -5.10 -5.31 1.83
C HIS A 172 -5.43 -3.95 2.43
N VAL A 173 -6.52 -3.88 3.18
CA VAL A 173 -7.05 -2.66 3.78
C VAL A 173 -7.18 -2.87 5.28
N PRO A 174 -6.43 -2.14 6.10
CA PRO A 174 -6.51 -2.23 7.55
C PRO A 174 -7.89 -1.87 8.12
N ALA A 175 -8.26 -2.52 9.22
CA ALA A 175 -9.52 -2.27 9.94
C ALA A 175 -9.70 -0.78 10.30
N ALA A 176 -8.63 -0.12 10.72
CA ALA A 176 -8.65 1.30 11.04
C ALA A 176 -9.09 2.16 9.83
N VAL A 177 -8.63 1.83 8.62
CA VAL A 177 -9.01 2.53 7.39
C VAL A 177 -10.48 2.26 7.05
N VAL A 178 -10.94 1.01 7.20
CA VAL A 178 -12.34 0.63 6.95
C VAL A 178 -13.30 1.30 7.94
N ALA A 179 -12.87 1.44 9.21
CA ALA A 179 -13.67 2.10 10.25
C ALA A 179 -13.88 3.59 9.99
N GLU A 180 -12.88 4.26 9.41
CA GLU A 180 -12.92 5.71 9.18
C GLU A 180 -13.61 6.12 7.88
N ARG A 181 -13.62 5.23 6.88
CA ARG A 181 -14.10 5.56 5.54
C ARG A 181 -14.68 4.37 4.78
N SER A 182 -15.50 4.69 3.79
CA SER A 182 -15.97 3.72 2.80
C SER A 182 -14.79 3.18 1.96
N THR A 183 -14.90 1.94 1.50
CA THR A 183 -13.94 1.31 0.56
C THR A 183 -14.00 1.87 -0.86
N SER A 184 -14.83 2.90 -1.10
CA SER A 184 -14.95 3.57 -2.41
C SER A 184 -13.64 4.18 -2.92
N PHE A 185 -12.64 4.41 -2.08
CA PHE A 185 -11.31 4.84 -2.50
C PHE A 185 -10.63 3.81 -3.43
N LEU A 186 -11.03 2.54 -3.39
CA LEU A 186 -10.55 1.50 -4.31
C LEU A 186 -10.89 1.81 -5.78
N ASP A 187 -11.91 2.66 -6.02
CA ASP A 187 -12.24 3.12 -7.37
C ASP A 187 -11.05 3.84 -8.04
N ALA A 188 -10.21 4.51 -7.25
CA ALA A 188 -9.01 5.16 -7.74
C ALA A 188 -7.98 4.19 -8.34
N LEU A 189 -8.05 2.90 -7.97
CA LEU A 189 -7.19 1.84 -8.50
C LEU A 189 -7.67 1.29 -9.84
N SER A 190 -8.94 1.50 -10.18
CA SER A 190 -9.57 0.89 -11.35
C SER A 190 -8.86 1.17 -12.67
N PRO A 191 -8.34 2.39 -12.97
CA PRO A 191 -7.59 2.64 -14.18
C PRO A 191 -6.29 1.83 -14.28
N ALA A 192 -5.63 1.61 -13.14
CA ALA A 192 -4.40 0.81 -13.07
C ALA A 192 -4.71 -0.68 -13.26
N ILE A 193 -5.72 -1.20 -12.57
CA ILE A 193 -6.13 -2.59 -12.64
C ILE A 193 -6.69 -2.93 -14.03
N ALA A 194 -7.34 -1.99 -14.70
CA ALA A 194 -7.84 -2.15 -16.08
C ALA A 194 -6.73 -2.35 -17.12
N GLN A 195 -5.45 -2.14 -16.77
CA GLN A 195 -4.31 -2.51 -17.65
C GLN A 195 -4.19 -4.04 -17.83
N VAL A 196 -4.84 -4.82 -16.99
CA VAL A 196 -5.03 -6.26 -17.13
C VAL A 196 -6.44 -6.53 -17.59
N GLU A 197 -6.59 -7.22 -18.72
CA GLU A 197 -7.92 -7.52 -19.29
C GLU A 197 -8.67 -8.54 -18.42
N ALA A 198 -10.00 -8.33 -18.27
CA ALA A 198 -10.84 -9.27 -17.54
C ALA A 198 -11.28 -10.41 -18.48
N THR A 199 -11.13 -11.64 -18.05
CA THR A 199 -11.53 -12.86 -18.77
C THR A 199 -12.77 -13.53 -18.16
N ARG A 200 -13.16 -13.12 -16.97
CA ARG A 200 -14.31 -13.58 -16.20
C ARG A 200 -14.90 -12.42 -15.41
N ALA A 201 -16.15 -12.56 -15.00
CA ALA A 201 -16.88 -11.57 -14.19
C ALA A 201 -17.62 -12.25 -13.04
N CYS A 202 -18.01 -11.46 -12.02
CA CYS A 202 -18.98 -11.86 -11.01
C CYS A 202 -20.32 -12.22 -11.65
N LEU A 203 -21.05 -13.16 -11.08
CA LEU A 203 -22.38 -13.60 -11.55
C LEU A 203 -23.47 -13.04 -10.64
#